data_79dcd0f3794d06fe600f72e8731b817b
#
_entry.id   79dcd0f3794d06fe600f72e8731b817b
#
_cell.length_a   1.000
_cell.length_b   1.000
_cell.length_c   1.000
_cell.angle_alpha   90.00
_cell.angle_beta   90.00
_cell.angle_gamma   90.00
#
_symmetry.space_group_name_H-M   'P 1'
#
loop_
_entity.id
_entity.type
_entity.pdbx_description
1 polymer ?
#
loop_
_entity_poly.entity_id
_entity_poly.type
_entity_poly.pdbx_seq_one_letter_code
_entity_poly.pdbx_strand_id
1 'polypeptide(L)'
;MSVVLKYLRESTLPIILVVILLIIKVFADLALPQYTSNIVNVGIQQGGLETLNPQALTLQTYNTLLKNLSESEIIMLNQAYRYDETLYQQPAYVLKSQEEKLPPNLALALAKIGMGTSEFYSDKLVQQAALQQIRTEYEVLGISVAKLQNSYIGRTGLQMLGVSALSAIASIMVAFFASRSAAKLGKRLRSEVFHKVVGFSQNEMDGFSTASLVTRSTNDIQQIQQSFVMILRVVVFAPLMALGGLFQVLR
;
A
#
# COMPACT_ATOMS: atom_id res chain seq x y z
N MET A 1 19.76 -5.72 33.67
CA MET A 1 19.71 -4.85 32.48
C MET A 1 21.00 -4.86 31.63
N SER A 2 22.18 -4.94 32.25
CA SER A 2 23.48 -4.98 31.53
C SER A 2 23.68 -6.20 30.59
N VAL A 3 23.21 -7.39 30.98
CA VAL A 3 23.38 -8.62 30.18
C VAL A 3 22.59 -8.59 28.89
N VAL A 4 21.34 -8.12 28.93
CA VAL A 4 20.49 -7.98 27.74
C VAL A 4 21.06 -6.94 26.77
N LEU A 5 21.53 -5.80 27.30
CA LEU A 5 22.19 -4.76 26.49
C LEU A 5 23.51 -5.26 25.88
N LYS A 6 24.29 -6.05 26.62
CA LYS A 6 25.52 -6.69 26.12
C LYS A 6 25.20 -7.67 24.98
N TYR A 7 24.14 -8.47 25.15
CA TYR A 7 23.69 -9.41 24.10
C TYR A 7 23.18 -8.68 22.85
N LEU A 8 22.42 -7.58 22.99
CA LEU A 8 21.99 -6.74 21.87
C LEU A 8 23.17 -6.24 21.05
N ARG A 9 24.27 -5.85 21.71
CA ARG A 9 25.49 -5.39 21.05
C ARG A 9 26.25 -6.50 20.33
N GLU A 10 26.23 -7.74 20.83
CA GLU A 10 26.88 -8.89 20.20
C GLU A 10 26.03 -9.54 19.08
N SER A 11 24.73 -9.34 19.08
CA SER A 11 23.78 -9.91 18.11
C SER A 11 23.15 -8.83 17.20
N THR A 12 23.93 -7.83 16.83
CA THR A 12 23.44 -6.68 16.03
C THR A 12 22.89 -7.09 14.67
N LEU A 13 23.53 -8.01 13.96
CA LEU A 13 23.13 -8.41 12.60
C LEU A 13 21.69 -8.97 12.53
N PRO A 14 21.27 -9.96 13.36
CA PRO A 14 19.88 -10.44 13.36
C PRO A 14 18.85 -9.36 13.74
N ILE A 15 19.21 -8.45 14.64
CA ILE A 15 18.35 -7.37 15.11
C ILE A 15 18.14 -6.34 13.98
N ILE A 16 19.21 -5.94 13.31
CA ILE A 16 19.13 -5.05 12.13
C ILE A 16 18.25 -5.68 11.05
N LEU A 17 18.43 -6.98 10.79
CA LEU A 17 17.61 -7.70 9.82
C LEU A 17 16.12 -7.69 10.20
N VAL A 18 15.79 -7.91 11.49
CA VAL A 18 14.41 -7.80 12.00
C VAL A 18 13.86 -6.40 11.78
N VAL A 19 14.62 -5.35 12.05
CA VAL A 19 14.19 -3.95 11.84
C VAL A 19 13.93 -3.67 10.36
N ILE A 20 14.82 -4.11 9.46
CA ILE A 20 14.62 -3.96 8.01
C ILE A 20 13.36 -4.68 7.55
N LEU A 21 13.15 -5.91 7.99
CA LEU A 21 11.95 -6.68 7.66
C LEU A 21 10.66 -6.03 8.21
N LEU A 22 10.72 -5.44 9.40
CA LEU A 22 9.61 -4.68 9.97
C LEU A 22 9.30 -3.42 9.15
N ILE A 23 10.31 -2.72 8.66
CA ILE A 23 10.12 -1.57 7.77
C ILE A 23 9.41 -2.02 6.48
N ILE A 24 9.88 -3.08 5.83
CA ILE A 24 9.24 -3.64 4.63
C ILE A 24 7.78 -4.01 4.92
N LYS A 25 7.54 -4.68 6.06
CA LYS A 25 6.19 -5.04 6.50
C LYS A 25 5.29 -3.82 6.70
N VAL A 26 5.77 -2.77 7.35
CA VAL A 26 5.02 -1.53 7.59
C VAL A 26 4.60 -0.88 6.26
N PHE A 27 5.52 -0.75 5.31
CA PHE A 27 5.18 -0.19 3.99
C PHE A 27 4.16 -1.05 3.24
N ALA A 28 4.29 -2.37 3.31
CA ALA A 28 3.33 -3.28 2.71
C ALA A 28 1.94 -3.15 3.36
N ASP A 29 1.86 -3.17 4.69
CA ASP A 29 0.59 -3.05 5.43
C ASP A 29 -0.10 -1.70 5.18
N LEU A 30 0.66 -0.59 5.10
CA LEU A 30 0.14 0.74 4.84
C LEU A 30 -0.31 0.94 3.37
N ALA A 31 0.22 0.13 2.43
CA ALA A 31 -0.22 0.19 1.05
C ALA A 31 -1.60 -0.49 0.82
N LEU A 32 -1.99 -1.47 1.64
CA LEU A 32 -3.23 -2.23 1.44
C LEU A 32 -4.50 -1.38 1.42
N PRO A 33 -4.72 -0.41 2.34
CA PRO A 33 -5.88 0.48 2.29
C PRO A 33 -5.96 1.27 0.98
N GLN A 34 -4.82 1.67 0.40
CA GLN A 34 -4.77 2.38 -0.87
C GLN A 34 -5.26 1.51 -2.03
N TYR A 35 -4.84 0.24 -2.10
CA TYR A 35 -5.34 -0.69 -3.12
C TYR A 35 -6.83 -0.93 -2.97
N THR A 36 -7.33 -1.07 -1.73
CA THR A 36 -8.77 -1.21 -1.46
C THR A 36 -9.54 0.02 -1.92
N SER A 37 -9.04 1.21 -1.60
CA SER A 37 -9.62 2.49 -2.05
C SER A 37 -9.64 2.59 -3.58
N ASN A 38 -8.55 2.19 -4.26
CA ASN A 38 -8.46 2.20 -5.71
C ASN A 38 -9.45 1.23 -6.37
N ILE A 39 -9.61 0.02 -5.81
CA ILE A 39 -10.61 -0.95 -6.30
C ILE A 39 -12.03 -0.37 -6.19
N VAL A 40 -12.36 0.26 -5.07
CA VAL A 40 -13.69 0.83 -4.86
C VAL A 40 -13.90 2.08 -5.72
N ASN A 41 -13.01 3.05 -5.63
CA ASN A 41 -13.19 4.35 -6.28
C ASN A 41 -13.00 4.24 -7.80
N VAL A 42 -11.85 3.74 -8.26
CA VAL A 42 -11.56 3.66 -9.69
C VAL A 42 -12.22 2.42 -10.31
N GLY A 43 -12.05 1.25 -9.68
CA GLY A 43 -12.59 0.01 -10.21
C GLY A 43 -14.12 0.01 -10.28
N ILE A 44 -14.80 0.24 -9.15
CA ILE A 44 -16.24 0.12 -9.06
C ILE A 44 -16.95 1.43 -9.44
N GLN A 45 -16.61 2.54 -8.78
CA GLN A 45 -17.34 3.80 -8.98
C GLN A 45 -17.04 4.44 -10.33
N GLN A 46 -15.77 4.40 -10.79
CA GLN A 46 -15.36 4.99 -12.07
C GLN A 46 -15.37 3.99 -13.23
N GLY A 47 -15.74 2.70 -13.01
CA GLY A 47 -15.80 1.69 -14.07
C GLY A 47 -14.46 1.34 -14.67
N GLY A 48 -13.38 1.43 -13.88
CA GLY A 48 -12.01 1.15 -14.32
C GLY A 48 -11.34 2.29 -15.10
N LEU A 49 -11.96 3.47 -15.15
CA LEU A 49 -11.39 4.66 -15.77
C LEU A 49 -10.43 5.35 -14.80
N GLU A 50 -9.15 5.23 -15.02
CA GLU A 50 -8.10 5.83 -14.15
C GLU A 50 -8.00 7.35 -14.32
N THR A 51 -8.41 7.85 -15.48
CA THR A 51 -8.31 9.27 -15.82
C THR A 51 -9.59 9.76 -16.50
N LEU A 52 -9.80 11.08 -16.45
CA LEU A 52 -10.87 11.76 -17.18
C LEU A 52 -10.52 12.01 -18.66
N ASN A 53 -9.51 11.29 -19.16
CA ASN A 53 -9.01 11.40 -20.54
C ASN A 53 -9.63 10.29 -21.38
N PRO A 54 -10.66 10.57 -22.18
CA PRO A 54 -11.32 9.55 -23.00
C PRO A 54 -10.35 9.04 -24.08
N GLN A 55 -10.26 7.72 -24.22
CA GLN A 55 -9.45 7.08 -25.26
C GLN A 55 -10.02 7.30 -26.66
N ALA A 56 -11.35 7.47 -26.74
CA ALA A 56 -12.03 7.77 -27.98
C ALA A 56 -13.27 8.64 -27.71
N LEU A 57 -13.63 9.47 -28.68
CA LEU A 57 -14.79 10.37 -28.67
C LEU A 57 -15.56 10.19 -29.97
N THR A 58 -16.89 10.21 -29.91
CA THR A 58 -17.74 10.27 -31.12
C THR A 58 -17.54 11.61 -31.83
N LEU A 59 -17.85 11.65 -33.13
CA LEU A 59 -17.86 12.89 -33.89
C LEU A 59 -18.76 13.95 -33.27
N GLN A 60 -19.91 13.54 -32.74
CA GLN A 60 -20.88 14.45 -32.14
C GLN A 60 -20.29 15.13 -30.91
N THR A 61 -19.72 14.37 -29.99
CA THR A 61 -19.11 14.91 -28.78
C THR A 61 -17.87 15.75 -29.11
N TYR A 62 -17.03 15.30 -30.04
CA TYR A 62 -15.86 16.07 -30.46
C TYR A 62 -16.26 17.44 -31.01
N ASN A 63 -17.23 17.50 -31.93
CA ASN A 63 -17.73 18.76 -32.47
C ASN A 63 -18.39 19.66 -31.41
N THR A 64 -19.00 19.07 -30.38
CA THR A 64 -19.58 19.84 -29.28
C THR A 64 -18.49 20.39 -28.35
N LEU A 65 -17.41 19.66 -28.14
CA LEU A 65 -16.24 20.14 -27.42
C LEU A 65 -15.58 21.33 -28.12
N LEU A 66 -15.46 21.30 -29.45
CA LEU A 66 -14.93 22.42 -30.24
C LEU A 66 -15.72 23.73 -30.05
N LYS A 67 -17.01 23.65 -29.68
CA LYS A 67 -17.84 24.84 -29.43
C LYS A 67 -17.72 25.36 -27.99
N ASN A 68 -17.25 24.54 -27.05
CA ASN A 68 -17.21 24.82 -25.62
C ASN A 68 -15.81 25.09 -25.07
N LEU A 69 -14.78 24.89 -25.87
CA LEU A 69 -13.37 25.09 -25.51
C LEU A 69 -12.82 26.40 -26.12
N SER A 70 -11.82 26.97 -25.49
CA SER A 70 -11.07 28.13 -25.99
C SER A 70 -10.21 27.74 -27.21
N GLU A 71 -9.79 28.71 -28.03
CA GLU A 71 -8.94 28.46 -29.21
C GLU A 71 -7.65 27.69 -28.87
N SER A 72 -6.99 28.03 -27.78
CA SER A 72 -5.77 27.34 -27.33
C SER A 72 -6.05 25.90 -26.92
N GLU A 73 -7.20 25.62 -26.30
CA GLU A 73 -7.62 24.28 -25.91
C GLU A 73 -8.04 23.44 -27.11
N ILE A 74 -8.64 24.05 -28.12
CA ILE A 74 -9.00 23.39 -29.39
C ILE A 74 -7.73 22.91 -30.10
N ILE A 75 -6.66 23.73 -30.12
CA ILE A 75 -5.36 23.31 -30.69
C ILE A 75 -4.82 22.10 -29.97
N MET A 76 -4.86 22.09 -28.63
CA MET A 76 -4.41 20.96 -27.82
C MET A 76 -5.26 19.69 -28.10
N LEU A 77 -6.57 19.84 -28.21
CA LEU A 77 -7.48 18.73 -28.50
C LEU A 77 -7.18 18.12 -29.89
N ASN A 78 -7.00 18.96 -30.91
CA ASN A 78 -6.67 18.53 -32.27
C ASN A 78 -5.28 17.85 -32.37
N GLN A 79 -4.33 18.29 -31.55
CA GLN A 79 -3.01 17.64 -31.47
C GLN A 79 -3.09 16.27 -30.80
N ALA A 80 -3.90 16.13 -29.76
CA ALA A 80 -4.00 14.92 -28.96
C ALA A 80 -4.82 13.81 -29.65
N TYR A 81 -5.84 14.16 -30.42
CA TYR A 81 -6.72 13.18 -31.08
C TYR A 81 -6.43 13.07 -32.58
N ARG A 82 -6.69 11.88 -33.12
CA ARG A 82 -6.71 11.61 -34.57
C ARG A 82 -8.07 11.04 -34.95
N TYR A 83 -8.54 11.38 -36.13
CA TYR A 83 -9.71 10.77 -36.71
C TYR A 83 -9.42 9.36 -37.22
N ASP A 84 -10.32 8.40 -36.88
CA ASP A 84 -10.22 7.02 -37.35
C ASP A 84 -11.62 6.49 -37.69
N GLU A 85 -11.76 5.92 -38.88
CA GLU A 85 -13.07 5.42 -39.38
C GLU A 85 -13.29 3.94 -39.05
N THR A 86 -12.23 3.21 -38.74
CA THR A 86 -12.23 1.74 -38.78
C THR A 86 -12.03 1.07 -37.45
N LEU A 87 -11.54 1.80 -36.45
CA LEU A 87 -11.12 1.21 -35.18
C LEU A 87 -12.28 0.81 -34.26
N TYR A 88 -13.43 1.50 -34.39
CA TYR A 88 -14.63 1.27 -33.56
C TYR A 88 -15.87 1.02 -34.43
N GLN A 89 -17.00 0.74 -33.78
CA GLN A 89 -18.27 0.52 -34.49
C GLN A 89 -18.77 1.73 -35.28
N GLN A 90 -18.30 2.93 -34.94
CA GLN A 90 -18.57 4.19 -35.62
C GLN A 90 -17.27 4.99 -35.76
N PRO A 91 -17.20 5.91 -36.76
CA PRO A 91 -16.07 6.83 -36.87
C PRO A 91 -15.85 7.62 -35.58
N ALA A 92 -14.62 7.69 -35.12
CA ALA A 92 -14.28 8.30 -33.83
C ALA A 92 -12.97 9.10 -33.88
N TYR A 93 -12.84 10.02 -32.95
CA TYR A 93 -11.56 10.67 -32.64
C TYR A 93 -10.86 9.87 -31.55
N VAL A 94 -9.69 9.34 -31.85
CA VAL A 94 -8.92 8.44 -31.00
C VAL A 94 -7.72 9.17 -30.42
N LEU A 95 -7.50 9.05 -29.12
CA LEU A 95 -6.34 9.61 -28.42
C LEU A 95 -5.04 8.95 -28.93
N LYS A 96 -4.07 9.76 -29.39
CA LYS A 96 -2.80 9.25 -29.96
C LYS A 96 -1.93 8.57 -28.93
N SER A 97 -1.85 9.14 -27.71
CA SER A 97 -1.10 8.59 -26.58
C SER A 97 -1.74 9.05 -25.26
N GLN A 98 -1.61 8.22 -24.21
CA GLN A 98 -2.05 8.60 -22.85
C GLN A 98 -1.19 9.71 -22.22
N GLU A 99 0.01 9.96 -22.77
CA GLU A 99 0.91 11.02 -22.30
C GLU A 99 0.66 12.38 -22.97
N GLU A 100 -0.29 12.45 -23.94
CA GLU A 100 -0.64 13.70 -24.59
C GLU A 100 -1.26 14.70 -23.62
N LYS A 101 -0.84 15.96 -23.75
CA LYS A 101 -1.42 17.06 -22.95
C LYS A 101 -2.81 17.39 -23.48
N LEU A 102 -3.81 17.07 -22.69
CA LEU A 102 -5.21 17.38 -22.96
C LEU A 102 -5.59 18.75 -22.40
N PRO A 103 -6.65 19.37 -22.93
CA PRO A 103 -7.17 20.64 -22.43
C PRO A 103 -7.47 20.57 -20.94
N PRO A 104 -7.07 21.56 -20.11
CA PRO A 104 -7.33 21.55 -18.67
C PRO A 104 -8.82 21.55 -18.33
N ASN A 105 -9.66 22.19 -19.18
CA ASN A 105 -11.10 22.24 -19.00
C ASN A 105 -11.86 21.10 -19.71
N LEU A 106 -11.19 20.08 -20.23
CA LEU A 106 -11.84 18.97 -20.95
C LEU A 106 -12.88 18.28 -20.07
N ALA A 107 -12.58 18.00 -18.80
CA ALA A 107 -13.52 17.38 -17.87
C ALA A 107 -14.78 18.24 -17.66
N LEU A 108 -14.61 19.56 -17.51
CA LEU A 108 -15.73 20.49 -17.38
C LEU A 108 -16.56 20.55 -18.67
N ALA A 109 -15.91 20.57 -19.84
CA ALA A 109 -16.58 20.57 -21.12
C ALA A 109 -17.39 19.28 -21.35
N LEU A 110 -16.83 18.12 -21.00
CA LEU A 110 -17.54 16.84 -21.05
C LEU A 110 -18.73 16.80 -20.06
N ALA A 111 -18.54 17.31 -18.83
CA ALA A 111 -19.62 17.40 -17.84
C ALA A 111 -20.78 18.27 -18.32
N LYS A 112 -20.50 19.40 -18.98
CA LYS A 112 -21.52 20.28 -19.57
C LYS A 112 -22.32 19.61 -20.67
N ILE A 113 -21.73 18.72 -21.45
CA ILE A 113 -22.44 17.94 -22.48
C ILE A 113 -23.49 17.03 -21.83
N GLY A 114 -23.14 16.37 -20.71
CA GLY A 114 -24.05 15.44 -20.04
C GLY A 114 -25.11 16.08 -19.15
N MET A 115 -24.81 17.20 -18.50
CA MET A 115 -25.69 17.82 -17.48
C MET A 115 -26.24 19.22 -17.85
N GLY A 116 -25.77 19.78 -18.98
CA GLY A 116 -26.15 21.17 -19.34
C GLY A 116 -25.29 22.23 -18.65
N THR A 117 -25.57 23.50 -18.94
CA THR A 117 -24.78 24.65 -18.40
C THR A 117 -25.33 25.09 -17.05
N SER A 118 -24.57 24.87 -15.98
CA SER A 118 -24.80 25.49 -14.65
C SER A 118 -23.47 26.09 -14.16
N GLU A 119 -23.54 27.27 -13.55
CA GLU A 119 -22.37 28.00 -13.07
C GLU A 119 -21.83 27.49 -11.72
N PHE A 120 -22.57 26.59 -11.03
CA PHE A 120 -22.25 26.14 -9.67
C PHE A 120 -22.04 24.62 -9.58
N TYR A 121 -21.07 24.07 -10.32
CA TYR A 121 -20.69 22.66 -10.13
C TYR A 121 -19.53 22.54 -9.15
N SER A 122 -19.68 21.69 -8.11
CA SER A 122 -18.55 21.25 -7.33
C SER A 122 -17.62 20.36 -8.16
N ASP A 123 -16.31 20.36 -7.89
CA ASP A 123 -15.34 19.54 -8.61
C ASP A 123 -15.72 18.05 -8.66
N LYS A 124 -16.32 17.53 -7.59
CA LYS A 124 -16.81 16.14 -7.55
C LYS A 124 -17.95 15.88 -8.53
N LEU A 125 -18.87 16.81 -8.68
CA LEU A 125 -19.97 16.68 -9.63
C LEU A 125 -19.46 16.76 -11.08
N VAL A 126 -18.51 17.65 -11.36
CA VAL A 126 -17.86 17.73 -12.66
C VAL A 126 -17.18 16.42 -13.01
N GLN A 127 -16.42 15.85 -12.07
CA GLN A 127 -15.75 14.56 -12.28
C GLN A 127 -16.73 13.42 -12.56
N GLN A 128 -17.81 13.32 -11.76
CA GLN A 128 -18.82 12.28 -11.95
C GLN A 128 -19.57 12.43 -13.28
N ALA A 129 -19.92 13.66 -13.67
CA ALA A 129 -20.61 13.92 -14.93
C ALA A 129 -19.69 13.63 -16.14
N ALA A 130 -18.42 14.05 -16.09
CA ALA A 130 -17.44 13.74 -17.13
C ALA A 130 -17.25 12.23 -17.29
N LEU A 131 -17.12 11.48 -16.17
CA LEU A 131 -17.03 10.03 -16.19
C LEU A 131 -18.27 9.37 -16.81
N GLN A 132 -19.45 9.85 -16.45
CA GLN A 132 -20.69 9.34 -17.04
C GLN A 132 -20.76 9.60 -18.53
N GLN A 133 -20.35 10.80 -18.99
CA GLN A 133 -20.29 11.11 -20.41
C GLN A 133 -19.27 10.19 -21.13
N ILE A 134 -18.09 9.98 -20.58
CA ILE A 134 -17.09 9.07 -21.15
C ILE A 134 -17.62 7.63 -21.26
N ARG A 135 -18.39 7.15 -20.27
CA ARG A 135 -19.02 5.83 -20.34
C ARG A 135 -20.04 5.74 -21.48
N THR A 136 -20.88 6.76 -21.62
CA THR A 136 -21.86 6.83 -22.73
C THR A 136 -21.14 6.83 -24.08
N GLU A 137 -20.03 7.57 -24.22
CA GLU A 137 -19.21 7.55 -25.44
C GLU A 137 -18.68 6.14 -25.75
N TYR A 138 -18.17 5.46 -24.72
CA TYR A 138 -17.64 4.11 -24.87
C TYR A 138 -18.71 3.09 -25.26
N GLU A 139 -19.90 3.18 -24.70
CA GLU A 139 -21.03 2.33 -25.09
C GLU A 139 -21.42 2.54 -26.56
N VAL A 140 -21.51 3.80 -27.02
CA VAL A 140 -21.83 4.14 -28.42
C VAL A 140 -20.73 3.65 -29.37
N LEU A 141 -19.47 3.72 -28.97
CA LEU A 141 -18.33 3.26 -29.76
C LEU A 141 -18.12 1.73 -29.69
N GLY A 142 -18.92 1.01 -28.90
CA GLY A 142 -18.77 -0.44 -28.71
C GLY A 142 -17.58 -0.84 -27.82
N ILE A 143 -17.04 0.11 -27.06
CA ILE A 143 -15.96 -0.16 -26.08
C ILE A 143 -16.60 -0.74 -24.83
N SER A 144 -16.23 -1.97 -24.47
CA SER A 144 -16.77 -2.63 -23.28
C SER A 144 -16.21 -2.04 -21.98
N VAL A 145 -16.97 -1.17 -21.33
CA VAL A 145 -16.63 -0.62 -20.00
C VAL A 145 -16.44 -1.75 -18.98
N ALA A 146 -17.23 -2.82 -19.07
CA ALA A 146 -17.10 -3.98 -18.20
C ALA A 146 -15.73 -4.67 -18.35
N LYS A 147 -15.16 -4.74 -19.56
CA LYS A 147 -13.80 -5.26 -19.77
C LYS A 147 -12.75 -4.37 -19.11
N LEU A 148 -12.86 -3.04 -19.24
CA LEU A 148 -11.93 -2.09 -18.60
C LEU A 148 -12.00 -2.24 -17.09
N GLN A 149 -13.20 -2.26 -16.53
CA GLN A 149 -13.45 -2.44 -15.11
C GLN A 149 -12.84 -3.74 -14.57
N ASN A 150 -13.15 -4.87 -15.22
CA ASN A 150 -12.64 -6.16 -14.79
C ASN A 150 -11.12 -6.27 -14.91
N SER A 151 -10.54 -5.68 -15.96
CA SER A 151 -9.08 -5.61 -16.15
C SER A 151 -8.41 -4.80 -15.04
N TYR A 152 -8.97 -3.62 -14.73
CA TYR A 152 -8.46 -2.77 -13.66
C TYR A 152 -8.55 -3.46 -12.29
N ILE A 153 -9.72 -3.99 -11.93
CA ILE A 153 -9.95 -4.70 -10.66
C ILE A 153 -9.03 -5.91 -10.57
N GLY A 154 -8.90 -6.70 -11.64
CA GLY A 154 -8.03 -7.87 -11.67
C GLY A 154 -6.56 -7.50 -11.48
N ARG A 155 -6.06 -6.48 -12.17
CA ARG A 155 -4.67 -5.99 -12.04
C ARG A 155 -4.40 -5.45 -10.63
N THR A 156 -5.26 -4.59 -10.13
CA THR A 156 -5.12 -3.97 -8.80
C THR A 156 -5.27 -5.02 -7.69
N GLY A 157 -6.19 -5.97 -7.86
CA GLY A 157 -6.35 -7.11 -6.95
C GLY A 157 -5.12 -8.01 -6.91
N LEU A 158 -4.50 -8.30 -8.07
CA LEU A 158 -3.27 -9.07 -8.14
C LEU A 158 -2.10 -8.33 -7.46
N GLN A 159 -1.97 -7.02 -7.65
CA GLN A 159 -0.99 -6.19 -6.95
C GLN A 159 -1.21 -6.22 -5.43
N MET A 160 -2.46 -6.10 -4.98
CA MET A 160 -2.84 -6.19 -3.57
C MET A 160 -2.47 -7.56 -2.98
N LEU A 161 -2.72 -8.66 -3.70
CA LEU A 161 -2.31 -10.00 -3.28
C LEU A 161 -0.79 -10.13 -3.18
N GLY A 162 -0.04 -9.57 -4.13
CA GLY A 162 1.42 -9.55 -4.10
C GLY A 162 1.97 -8.81 -2.87
N VAL A 163 1.42 -7.64 -2.57
CA VAL A 163 1.81 -6.85 -1.38
C VAL A 163 1.43 -7.56 -0.08
N SER A 164 0.24 -8.20 -0.03
CA SER A 164 -0.17 -9.00 1.13
C SER A 164 0.75 -10.20 1.35
N ALA A 165 1.14 -10.89 0.28
CA ALA A 165 2.09 -12.00 0.36
C ALA A 165 3.46 -11.52 0.85
N LEU A 166 3.94 -10.37 0.37
CA LEU A 166 5.20 -9.77 0.85
C LEU A 166 5.14 -9.46 2.35
N SER A 167 4.04 -8.86 2.83
CA SER A 167 3.83 -8.60 4.26
C SER A 167 3.81 -9.88 5.08
N ALA A 168 3.13 -10.94 4.60
CA ALA A 168 3.08 -12.24 5.26
C ALA A 168 4.47 -12.88 5.36
N ILE A 169 5.25 -12.90 4.27
CA ILE A 169 6.61 -13.42 4.24
C ILE A 169 7.50 -12.63 5.22
N ALA A 170 7.46 -11.30 5.16
CA ALA A 170 8.21 -10.46 6.08
C ALA A 170 7.85 -10.76 7.55
N SER A 171 6.56 -10.94 7.87
CA SER A 171 6.07 -11.28 9.21
C SER A 171 6.61 -12.63 9.71
N ILE A 172 6.62 -13.65 8.85
CA ILE A 172 7.16 -14.97 9.16
C ILE A 172 8.67 -14.88 9.42
N MET A 173 9.40 -14.16 8.57
CA MET A 173 10.85 -13.97 8.73
C MET A 173 11.18 -13.19 10.01
N VAL A 174 10.42 -12.14 10.34
CA VAL A 174 10.55 -11.42 11.63
C VAL A 174 10.37 -12.37 12.80
N ALA A 175 9.31 -13.19 12.78
CA ALA A 175 9.04 -14.17 13.83
C ALA A 175 10.19 -15.18 13.97
N PHE A 176 10.71 -15.69 12.86
CA PHE A 176 11.82 -16.64 12.83
C PHE A 176 13.10 -16.04 13.42
N PHE A 177 13.53 -14.88 12.95
CA PHE A 177 14.78 -14.24 13.45
C PHE A 177 14.65 -13.76 14.88
N ALA A 178 13.50 -13.21 15.29
CA ALA A 178 13.24 -12.81 16.66
C ALA A 178 13.29 -14.01 17.62
N SER A 179 12.62 -15.11 17.28
CA SER A 179 12.62 -16.33 18.10
C SER A 179 13.98 -16.98 18.18
N ARG A 180 14.72 -17.04 17.05
CA ARG A 180 16.10 -17.56 17.03
C ARG A 180 17.03 -16.71 17.90
N SER A 181 16.90 -15.39 17.89
CA SER A 181 17.69 -14.48 18.72
C SER A 181 17.33 -14.66 20.20
N ALA A 182 16.05 -14.79 20.54
CA ALA A 182 15.59 -15.06 21.91
C ALA A 182 16.11 -16.42 22.44
N ALA A 183 16.11 -17.45 21.60
CA ALA A 183 16.65 -18.76 21.98
C ALA A 183 18.14 -18.72 22.30
N LYS A 184 18.93 -17.96 21.50
CA LYS A 184 20.36 -17.74 21.75
C LYS A 184 20.58 -16.98 23.07
N LEU A 185 19.78 -15.92 23.32
CA LEU A 185 19.80 -15.19 24.58
C LEU A 185 19.52 -16.12 25.75
N GLY A 186 18.48 -16.93 25.69
CA GLY A 186 18.13 -17.86 26.75
C GLY A 186 19.19 -18.93 27.01
N LYS A 187 19.83 -19.47 25.94
CA LYS A 187 20.97 -20.37 26.09
C LYS A 187 22.11 -19.73 26.88
N ARG A 188 22.44 -18.49 26.56
CA ARG A 188 23.51 -17.74 27.23
C ARG A 188 23.17 -17.45 28.71
N LEU A 189 21.93 -16.97 28.98
CA LEU A 189 21.48 -16.71 30.33
C LEU A 189 21.54 -17.98 31.20
N ARG A 190 21.08 -19.12 30.66
CA ARG A 190 21.18 -20.40 31.39
C ARG A 190 22.62 -20.77 31.67
N SER A 191 23.53 -20.62 30.72
CA SER A 191 24.94 -20.88 30.90
C SER A 191 25.55 -19.95 31.98
N GLU A 192 25.28 -18.66 31.95
CA GLU A 192 25.76 -17.69 32.91
C GLU A 192 25.24 -17.98 34.34
N VAL A 193 23.94 -18.29 34.47
CA VAL A 193 23.33 -18.68 35.76
C VAL A 193 23.95 -19.96 36.26
N PHE A 194 24.11 -20.97 35.41
CA PHE A 194 24.73 -22.25 35.81
C PHE A 194 26.16 -22.06 36.30
N HIS A 195 27.00 -21.36 35.55
CA HIS A 195 28.40 -21.07 35.95
C HIS A 195 28.46 -20.31 37.27
N LYS A 196 27.54 -19.38 37.47
CA LYS A 196 27.49 -18.61 38.74
C LYS A 196 27.10 -19.48 39.93
N VAL A 197 26.10 -20.34 39.76
CA VAL A 197 25.61 -21.26 40.81
C VAL A 197 26.64 -22.30 41.18
N VAL A 198 27.39 -22.87 40.18
CA VAL A 198 28.48 -23.83 40.44
C VAL A 198 29.65 -23.17 41.16
N GLY A 199 29.84 -21.86 41.00
CA GLY A 199 30.88 -21.11 41.69
C GLY A 199 30.49 -20.61 43.11
N PHE A 200 29.28 -20.92 43.63
CA PHE A 200 28.87 -20.52 44.96
C PHE A 200 29.63 -21.25 46.05
N SER A 201 30.02 -20.54 47.11
CA SER A 201 30.49 -21.12 48.34
C SER A 201 29.32 -21.78 49.11
N GLN A 202 29.64 -22.65 50.11
CA GLN A 202 28.63 -23.32 50.92
C GLN A 202 27.67 -22.31 51.57
N ASN A 203 28.21 -21.23 52.14
CA ASN A 203 27.39 -20.18 52.77
C ASN A 203 26.45 -19.45 51.82
N GLU A 204 26.88 -19.24 50.56
CA GLU A 204 26.04 -18.64 49.52
C GLU A 204 24.96 -19.61 49.08
N MET A 205 25.28 -20.90 48.96
CA MET A 205 24.34 -21.94 48.57
C MET A 205 23.24 -22.14 49.61
N ASP A 206 23.56 -22.04 50.90
CA ASP A 206 22.60 -22.14 52.02
C ASP A 206 21.60 -20.97 52.06
N GLY A 207 21.95 -19.84 51.42
CA GLY A 207 21.07 -18.67 51.22
C GLY A 207 19.98 -18.84 50.18
N PHE A 208 20.03 -19.89 49.37
CA PHE A 208 19.07 -20.15 48.28
C PHE A 208 18.42 -21.53 48.42
N SER A 209 17.09 -21.59 48.25
CA SER A 209 16.44 -22.90 48.11
C SER A 209 16.68 -23.48 46.74
N THR A 210 16.88 -24.80 46.64
CA THR A 210 17.05 -25.50 45.34
C THR A 210 15.89 -25.23 44.40
N ALA A 211 14.65 -25.19 44.92
CA ALA A 211 13.45 -24.85 44.14
C ALA A 211 13.53 -23.45 43.50
N SER A 212 14.04 -22.44 44.25
CA SER A 212 14.22 -21.09 43.74
C SER A 212 15.26 -21.04 42.60
N LEU A 213 16.39 -21.74 42.75
CA LEU A 213 17.44 -21.79 41.69
C LEU A 213 16.92 -22.50 40.43
N VAL A 214 16.13 -23.57 40.59
CA VAL A 214 15.51 -24.25 39.43
C VAL A 214 14.53 -23.34 38.74
N THR A 215 13.63 -22.64 39.48
CA THR A 215 12.66 -21.71 38.88
C THR A 215 13.35 -20.58 38.12
N ARG A 216 14.38 -19.97 38.69
CA ARG A 216 15.16 -18.90 38.05
C ARG A 216 15.86 -19.37 36.75
N SER A 217 16.41 -20.58 36.74
CA SER A 217 17.11 -21.13 35.57
C SER A 217 16.16 -21.64 34.49
N THR A 218 14.86 -21.85 34.79
CA THR A 218 13.85 -22.32 33.82
C THR A 218 12.83 -21.24 33.51
N ASN A 219 11.88 -20.96 34.40
CA ASN A 219 10.75 -20.08 34.15
C ASN A 219 11.14 -18.62 33.94
N ASP A 220 12.02 -18.06 34.76
CA ASP A 220 12.38 -16.65 34.63
C ASP A 220 13.12 -16.40 33.33
N ILE A 221 14.01 -17.30 32.93
CA ILE A 221 14.71 -17.20 31.64
C ILE A 221 13.73 -17.35 30.48
N GLN A 222 12.74 -18.24 30.60
CA GLN A 222 11.71 -18.38 29.57
C GLN A 222 10.84 -17.11 29.44
N GLN A 223 10.48 -16.47 30.54
CA GLN A 223 9.78 -15.19 30.52
C GLN A 223 10.62 -14.08 29.86
N ILE A 224 11.92 -14.03 30.15
CA ILE A 224 12.85 -13.09 29.49
C ILE A 224 12.89 -13.34 27.99
N GLN A 225 12.94 -14.61 27.53
CA GLN A 225 12.91 -14.94 26.12
C GLN A 225 11.60 -14.46 25.44
N GLN A 226 10.45 -14.73 26.06
CA GLN A 226 9.15 -14.29 25.54
C GLN A 226 9.03 -12.76 25.47
N SER A 227 9.46 -12.08 26.55
CA SER A 227 9.49 -10.61 26.57
C SER A 227 10.41 -10.03 25.50
N PHE A 228 11.57 -10.66 25.27
CA PHE A 228 12.50 -10.24 24.23
C PHE A 228 11.89 -10.36 22.81
N VAL A 229 11.20 -11.47 22.52
CA VAL A 229 10.47 -11.62 21.24
C VAL A 229 9.37 -10.56 21.12
N MET A 230 8.63 -10.30 22.19
CA MET A 230 7.57 -9.29 22.19
C MET A 230 8.13 -7.87 21.94
N ILE A 231 9.23 -7.51 22.58
CA ILE A 231 9.92 -6.23 22.37
C ILE A 231 10.32 -6.07 20.89
N LEU A 232 10.98 -7.08 20.32
CA LEU A 232 11.41 -7.00 18.92
C LEU A 232 10.23 -6.91 17.93
N ARG A 233 9.12 -7.60 18.20
CA ARG A 233 7.98 -7.68 17.29
C ARG A 233 6.97 -6.56 17.45
N VAL A 234 6.71 -6.11 18.70
CA VAL A 234 5.62 -5.18 19.01
C VAL A 234 6.17 -3.78 19.31
N VAL A 235 7.15 -3.68 20.20
CA VAL A 235 7.68 -2.37 20.64
C VAL A 235 8.42 -1.67 19.53
N VAL A 236 9.09 -2.42 18.64
CA VAL A 236 9.76 -1.83 17.44
C VAL A 236 8.76 -1.56 16.32
N PHE A 237 7.77 -2.44 16.13
CA PHE A 237 6.77 -2.29 15.06
C PHE A 237 5.84 -1.10 15.28
N ALA A 238 5.35 -0.88 16.50
CA ALA A 238 4.35 0.16 16.77
C ALA A 238 4.81 1.59 16.42
N PRO A 239 6.02 2.05 16.81
CA PRO A 239 6.52 3.36 16.39
C PRO A 239 6.72 3.46 14.87
N LEU A 240 7.22 2.40 14.23
CA LEU A 240 7.40 2.38 12.77
C LEU A 240 6.05 2.53 12.05
N MET A 241 5.02 1.82 12.52
CA MET A 241 3.66 1.92 11.97
C MET A 241 3.06 3.32 12.18
N ALA A 242 3.24 3.92 13.36
CA ALA A 242 2.77 5.26 13.67
C ALA A 242 3.46 6.32 12.78
N LEU A 243 4.77 6.26 12.65
CA LEU A 243 5.55 7.19 11.80
C LEU A 243 5.21 6.99 10.31
N GLY A 244 5.09 5.74 9.85
CA GLY A 244 4.71 5.44 8.48
C GLY A 244 3.30 5.92 8.14
N GLY A 245 2.33 5.72 9.04
CA GLY A 245 0.97 6.21 8.89
C GLY A 245 0.88 7.74 8.88
N LEU A 246 1.61 8.42 9.76
CA LEU A 246 1.69 9.88 9.77
C LEU A 246 2.28 10.42 8.46
N PHE A 247 3.36 9.81 7.97
CA PHE A 247 3.97 10.19 6.69
C PHE A 247 3.01 10.02 5.52
N GLN A 248 2.19 8.96 5.52
CA GLN A 248 1.21 8.72 4.47
C GLN A 248 0.06 9.72 4.47
N VAL A 249 -0.35 10.21 5.64
CA VAL A 249 -1.42 11.23 5.77
C VAL A 249 -0.94 12.62 5.36
N LEU A 250 0.35 12.93 5.60
CA LEU A 250 0.93 14.24 5.27
C LEU A 250 1.34 14.39 3.79
N ARG A 251 1.33 13.29 3.04
CA ARG A 251 1.65 13.25 1.61
C ARG A 251 0.40 13.37 0.75
#